data_62ef8d33f813bcbad578fb9e09550f61
#
_entry.id   62ef8d33f813bcbad578fb9e09550f61
#
_cell.length_a   1.000
_cell.length_b   1.000
_cell.length_c   1.000
_cell.angle_alpha   90.00
_cell.angle_beta   90.00
_cell.angle_gamma   90.00
#
_symmetry.space_group_name_H-M   'P 1'
#
loop_
_entity.id
_entity.type
_entity.pdbx_description
1 polymer ?
#
loop_
_entity_poly.entity_id
_entity_poly.type
_entity_poly.pdbx_seq_one_letter_code
_entity_poly.pdbx_strand_id
1 'polypeptide(L)'
;IMNVDHCNTHSSFKDKVYMSNLCQEITLPTKPLEHIDDAEGEIALCILSAINVGTLRDLDELEELCELAVRALEEIIDYQRYPILAAEKSTKARRSLGVGYIGLAHYLAKNHVKFEDKEAWQLVHDLSEAFQYYLLKASNKLAEERGACEYYNRTKYSEGILPIDTYKEELDNIVGKKLKYDWTTLRKNIGTHGLRHSTLSAQMPSESSSVVSNATNGIEPPRGYLSVKKSKKGPLKQIVPQYQKLKNHYTLLWDMPSNEGYINIVAVMQKFFDQAISGNWSYNPTQFPNNEVPMSVMMKDLLTTYKMGWKTSYYQNTYDYKTDPSEVDDEPTIEAPLTTQNPYVTPEENEEECEACAI
;
A
#
# COMPACT_ATOMS: atom_id res chain seq x y z
N ILE A 1 4.31 -14.18 -4.55
CA ILE A 1 5.77 -14.43 -4.45
C ILE A 1 6.33 -13.56 -3.34
N MET A 2 7.18 -14.12 -2.50
CA MET A 2 7.88 -13.39 -1.44
C MET A 2 9.39 -13.52 -1.63
N ASN A 3 10.07 -12.39 -1.73
CA ASN A 3 11.53 -12.31 -1.79
C ASN A 3 12.05 -12.21 -0.35
N VAL A 4 12.29 -13.36 0.27
CA VAL A 4 12.58 -13.48 1.72
C VAL A 4 13.83 -12.72 2.13
N ASP A 5 14.84 -12.65 1.27
CA ASP A 5 16.07 -11.87 1.49
C ASP A 5 15.76 -10.37 1.55
N HIS A 6 14.96 -9.83 0.62
CA HIS A 6 14.56 -8.41 0.64
C HIS A 6 13.68 -8.09 1.85
N CYS A 7 12.76 -9.00 2.22
CA CYS A 7 11.93 -8.84 3.42
C CYS A 7 12.73 -8.80 4.72
N ASN A 8 13.97 -9.29 4.73
CA ASN A 8 14.84 -9.29 5.90
C ASN A 8 15.96 -8.24 5.83
N THR A 9 16.52 -7.98 4.65
CA THR A 9 17.57 -6.96 4.48
C THR A 9 17.02 -5.55 4.56
N HIS A 10 15.92 -5.29 3.84
CA HIS A 10 15.21 -4.00 3.85
C HIS A 10 13.98 -4.07 4.76
N SER A 11 14.19 -4.14 6.06
CA SER A 11 13.17 -4.33 7.10
C SER A 11 13.50 -3.48 8.32
N SER A 12 12.47 -3.03 9.02
CA SER A 12 12.61 -2.39 10.33
C SER A 12 13.00 -3.36 11.47
N PHE A 13 12.94 -4.68 11.23
CA PHE A 13 13.14 -5.69 12.28
C PHE A 13 14.54 -6.29 12.27
N LYS A 14 15.04 -6.61 13.47
CA LYS A 14 16.17 -7.53 13.70
C LYS A 14 15.69 -8.98 13.65
N ASP A 15 14.48 -9.23 14.13
CA ASP A 15 13.84 -10.53 14.08
C ASP A 15 13.57 -10.94 12.64
N LYS A 16 13.70 -12.24 12.35
CA LYS A 16 13.52 -12.76 11.01
C LYS A 16 12.06 -12.83 10.60
N VAL A 17 11.79 -12.36 9.40
CA VAL A 17 10.50 -12.46 8.73
C VAL A 17 10.49 -13.72 7.85
N TYR A 18 9.54 -14.62 8.08
CA TYR A 18 9.43 -15.92 7.39
C TYR A 18 8.29 -15.98 6.40
N MET A 19 7.25 -15.16 6.58
CA MET A 19 6.02 -15.21 5.80
C MET A 19 5.41 -13.82 5.66
N SER A 20 4.39 -13.73 4.81
CA SER A 20 3.54 -12.57 4.62
C SER A 20 2.07 -12.96 4.81
N ASN A 21 1.17 -11.98 4.80
CA ASN A 21 -0.27 -12.20 4.78
C ASN A 21 -0.78 -12.62 3.39
N LEU A 22 -2.10 -12.85 3.27
CA LEU A 22 -2.75 -13.20 2.01
C LEU A 22 -2.44 -12.20 0.88
N CYS A 23 -2.55 -10.90 1.19
CA CYS A 23 -2.36 -9.83 0.20
C CYS A 23 -0.89 -9.40 0.03
N GLN A 24 0.05 -10.03 0.74
CA GLN A 24 1.50 -9.90 0.56
C GLN A 24 2.13 -8.56 1.01
N GLU A 25 1.38 -7.63 1.63
CA GLU A 25 1.93 -6.35 2.09
C GLU A 25 2.52 -6.41 3.50
N ILE A 26 2.09 -7.37 4.33
CA ILE A 26 2.50 -7.47 5.73
C ILE A 26 3.70 -8.41 5.87
N THR A 27 4.82 -7.86 6.30
CA THR A 27 6.08 -8.60 6.49
C THR A 27 6.58 -8.43 7.92
N LEU A 28 5.90 -9.14 8.84
CA LEU A 28 6.15 -9.07 10.28
C LEU A 28 6.81 -10.35 10.78
N PRO A 29 7.69 -10.27 11.81
CA PRO A 29 8.18 -11.44 12.50
C PRO A 29 7.05 -12.21 13.20
N THR A 30 7.15 -13.53 13.19
CA THR A 30 6.24 -14.44 13.86
C THR A 30 7.02 -15.47 14.66
N LYS A 31 6.37 -16.08 15.67
CA LYS A 31 6.95 -17.17 16.46
C LYS A 31 5.92 -18.28 16.62
N PRO A 32 6.25 -19.56 16.34
CA PRO A 32 5.32 -20.67 16.49
C PRO A 32 4.71 -20.73 17.88
N LEU A 33 3.47 -21.23 17.96
CA LEU A 33 2.79 -21.57 19.19
C LEU A 33 2.84 -23.08 19.40
N GLU A 34 3.03 -23.53 20.64
CA GLU A 34 2.89 -24.95 21.01
C GLU A 34 1.42 -25.32 21.22
N HIS A 35 0.59 -24.37 21.72
CA HIS A 35 -0.85 -24.51 21.91
C HIS A 35 -1.52 -23.13 21.85
N ILE A 36 -2.86 -23.10 21.81
CA ILE A 36 -3.63 -21.86 21.61
C ILE A 36 -3.42 -20.79 22.70
N ASP A 37 -3.15 -21.23 23.93
CA ASP A 37 -2.92 -20.36 25.09
C ASP A 37 -1.43 -20.04 25.31
N ASP A 38 -0.56 -20.41 24.37
CA ASP A 38 0.89 -20.15 24.44
C ASP A 38 1.17 -18.65 24.41
N ALA A 39 1.71 -18.16 25.54
CA ALA A 39 2.07 -16.77 25.69
C ALA A 39 3.45 -16.41 25.10
N GLU A 40 4.25 -17.40 24.75
CA GLU A 40 5.60 -17.24 24.21
C GLU A 40 5.61 -17.20 22.66
N GLY A 41 4.51 -17.60 22.03
CA GLY A 41 4.32 -17.46 20.58
C GLY A 41 4.04 -16.01 20.17
N GLU A 42 4.22 -15.71 18.88
CA GLU A 42 3.87 -14.40 18.30
C GLU A 42 3.00 -14.59 17.06
N ILE A 43 1.74 -14.18 17.14
CA ILE A 43 0.86 -14.02 15.98
C ILE A 43 0.93 -12.55 15.57
N ALA A 44 1.44 -12.31 14.36
CA ALA A 44 1.58 -10.95 13.85
C ALA A 44 0.24 -10.40 13.38
N LEU A 45 -0.13 -9.23 13.90
CA LEU A 45 -1.23 -8.42 13.42
C LEU A 45 -0.72 -7.04 13.02
N CYS A 46 -1.29 -6.49 11.94
CA CYS A 46 -1.00 -5.15 11.46
C CYS A 46 -2.30 -4.37 11.34
N ILE A 47 -2.32 -3.16 11.90
CA ILE A 47 -3.47 -2.27 11.82
C ILE A 47 -3.27 -1.35 10.62
N LEU A 48 -4.25 -1.33 9.71
CA LEU A 48 -4.11 -0.71 8.40
C LEU A 48 -4.90 0.60 8.28
N SER A 49 -4.34 1.54 7.52
CA SER A 49 -5.00 2.76 7.05
C SER A 49 -4.42 3.19 5.71
N ALA A 50 -5.14 4.03 4.97
CA ALA A 50 -4.66 4.58 3.72
C ALA A 50 -5.02 6.06 3.58
N ILE A 51 -4.05 6.87 3.10
CA ILE A 51 -4.23 8.29 2.83
C ILE A 51 -4.56 8.47 1.34
N ASN A 52 -5.59 9.24 1.01
CA ASN A 52 -5.94 9.56 -0.39
C ASN A 52 -5.01 10.65 -0.93
N VAL A 53 -3.91 10.25 -1.57
CA VAL A 53 -2.94 11.17 -2.15
C VAL A 53 -3.47 11.91 -3.38
N GLY A 54 -4.50 11.39 -4.04
CA GLY A 54 -5.15 12.06 -5.17
C GLY A 54 -5.79 13.40 -4.79
N THR A 55 -6.10 13.64 -3.52
CA THR A 55 -6.71 14.88 -3.03
C THR A 55 -5.70 15.89 -2.48
N LEU A 56 -4.44 15.51 -2.28
CA LEU A 56 -3.41 16.40 -1.77
C LEU A 56 -3.24 17.63 -2.65
N ARG A 57 -3.06 18.79 -2.04
CA ARG A 57 -2.69 20.07 -2.69
C ARG A 57 -1.17 20.19 -2.80
N ASP A 58 -0.47 19.79 -1.75
CA ASP A 58 0.99 19.74 -1.65
C ASP A 58 1.43 18.59 -0.71
N LEU A 59 2.73 18.33 -0.63
CA LEU A 59 3.27 17.27 0.21
C LEU A 59 3.33 17.63 1.70
N ASP A 60 3.24 18.90 2.05
CA ASP A 60 3.29 19.35 3.44
C ASP A 60 2.02 18.97 4.21
N GLU A 61 0.89 18.77 3.51
CA GLU A 61 -0.35 18.22 4.12
C GLU A 61 -0.15 16.82 4.70
N LEU A 62 0.84 16.08 4.22
CA LEU A 62 1.15 14.74 4.74
C LEU A 62 1.62 14.78 6.19
N GLU A 63 2.17 15.89 6.68
CA GLU A 63 2.58 15.98 8.09
C GLU A 63 1.39 15.76 9.02
N GLU A 64 0.31 16.50 8.81
CA GLU A 64 -0.92 16.36 9.61
C GLU A 64 -1.63 15.03 9.36
N LEU A 65 -1.78 14.64 8.10
CA LEU A 65 -2.50 13.41 7.73
C LEU A 65 -1.81 12.15 8.26
N CYS A 66 -0.49 12.08 8.20
CA CYS A 66 0.28 10.97 8.76
C CYS A 66 0.18 10.95 10.30
N GLU A 67 0.25 12.10 10.97
CA GLU A 67 0.09 12.17 12.42
C GLU A 67 -1.31 11.71 12.84
N LEU A 68 -2.37 12.15 12.16
CA LEU A 68 -3.74 11.71 12.42
C LEU A 68 -3.92 10.20 12.21
N ALA A 69 -3.40 9.66 11.09
CA ALA A 69 -3.47 8.25 10.80
C ALA A 69 -2.75 7.41 11.86
N VAL A 70 -1.53 7.78 12.23
CA VAL A 70 -0.74 7.08 13.23
C VAL A 70 -1.42 7.12 14.60
N ARG A 71 -1.94 8.27 15.03
CA ARG A 71 -2.66 8.41 16.31
C ARG A 71 -3.95 7.60 16.33
N ALA A 72 -4.73 7.63 15.26
CA ALA A 72 -5.97 6.86 15.19
C ALA A 72 -5.71 5.35 15.27
N LEU A 73 -4.69 4.85 14.57
CA LEU A 73 -4.34 3.43 14.60
C LEU A 73 -3.70 3.03 15.94
N GLU A 74 -2.95 3.91 16.59
CA GLU A 74 -2.41 3.70 17.94
C GLU A 74 -3.53 3.41 18.95
N GLU A 75 -4.62 4.20 18.91
CA GLU A 75 -5.76 4.00 19.83
C GLU A 75 -6.48 2.68 19.52
N ILE A 76 -6.57 2.27 18.25
CA ILE A 76 -7.20 0.99 17.86
C ILE A 76 -6.45 -0.20 18.44
N ILE A 77 -5.10 -0.16 18.51
CA ILE A 77 -4.30 -1.23 19.11
C ILE A 77 -4.74 -1.53 20.54
N ASP A 78 -5.04 -0.51 21.31
CA ASP A 78 -5.42 -0.67 22.73
C ASP A 78 -6.93 -0.88 22.92
N TYR A 79 -7.75 -0.39 21.98
CA TYR A 79 -9.21 -0.48 22.08
C TYR A 79 -9.78 -1.83 21.62
N GLN A 80 -9.17 -2.47 20.61
CA GLN A 80 -9.67 -3.72 20.04
C GLN A 80 -9.56 -4.90 21.01
N ARG A 81 -10.40 -5.92 20.82
CA ARG A 81 -10.35 -7.18 21.58
C ARG A 81 -9.52 -8.21 20.80
N TYR A 82 -8.69 -8.92 21.53
CA TYR A 82 -7.84 -9.97 20.96
C TYR A 82 -8.36 -11.34 21.41
N PRO A 83 -8.77 -12.23 20.50
CA PRO A 83 -9.28 -13.55 20.86
C PRO A 83 -8.17 -14.53 21.30
N ILE A 84 -6.91 -14.26 20.95
CA ILE A 84 -5.76 -15.11 21.20
C ILE A 84 -4.66 -14.33 21.90
N LEU A 85 -4.13 -14.87 23.01
CA LEU A 85 -3.15 -14.20 23.84
C LEU A 85 -1.84 -13.84 23.10
N ALA A 86 -1.33 -14.76 22.25
CA ALA A 86 -0.14 -14.51 21.47
C ALA A 86 -0.31 -13.35 20.45
N ALA A 87 -1.53 -13.14 19.94
CA ALA A 87 -1.84 -12.01 19.07
C ALA A 87 -1.89 -10.70 19.87
N GLU A 88 -2.50 -10.69 21.06
CA GLU A 88 -2.54 -9.51 21.93
C GLU A 88 -1.14 -9.06 22.35
N LYS A 89 -0.35 -9.99 22.88
CA LYS A 89 1.00 -9.69 23.36
C LYS A 89 1.90 -9.17 22.25
N SER A 90 1.97 -9.86 21.12
CA SER A 90 2.82 -9.45 20.01
C SER A 90 2.38 -8.09 19.43
N THR A 91 1.07 -7.87 19.30
CA THR A 91 0.55 -6.61 18.75
C THR A 91 0.81 -5.44 19.69
N LYS A 92 0.56 -5.59 21.00
CA LYS A 92 0.83 -4.52 21.97
C LYS A 92 2.31 -4.25 22.17
N ALA A 93 3.16 -5.29 22.12
CA ALA A 93 4.62 -5.13 22.28
C ALA A 93 5.28 -4.50 21.05
N ARG A 94 4.81 -4.82 19.82
CA ARG A 94 5.37 -4.30 18.57
C ARG A 94 4.67 -3.04 18.08
N ARG A 95 3.37 -2.89 18.34
CA ARG A 95 2.52 -1.78 17.87
C ARG A 95 2.67 -1.56 16.37
N SER A 96 2.57 -2.64 15.58
CA SER A 96 2.83 -2.63 14.14
C SER A 96 1.70 -1.96 13.37
N LEU A 97 2.03 -0.95 12.57
CA LEU A 97 1.11 -0.26 11.68
C LEU A 97 1.46 -0.54 10.22
N GLY A 98 0.44 -0.48 9.36
CA GLY A 98 0.58 -0.54 7.91
C GLY A 98 -0.20 0.61 7.27
N VAL A 99 0.40 1.79 7.23
CA VAL A 99 -0.19 2.94 6.53
C VAL A 99 0.27 2.92 5.08
N GLY A 100 -0.68 2.95 4.16
CA GLY A 100 -0.44 3.06 2.73
C GLY A 100 -1.11 4.30 2.15
N TYR A 101 -1.22 4.35 0.83
CA TYR A 101 -1.99 5.40 0.18
C TYR A 101 -2.84 4.86 -0.98
N ILE A 102 -3.91 5.58 -1.29
CA ILE A 102 -4.83 5.34 -2.39
C ILE A 102 -4.84 6.56 -3.30
N GLY A 103 -5.38 6.42 -4.51
CA GLY A 103 -5.52 7.54 -5.42
C GLY A 103 -4.25 7.91 -6.17
N LEU A 104 -3.25 7.00 -6.28
CA LEU A 104 -2.00 7.30 -6.96
C LEU A 104 -2.21 7.66 -8.43
N ALA A 105 -3.06 6.92 -9.16
CA ALA A 105 -3.34 7.24 -10.56
C ALA A 105 -3.96 8.63 -10.72
N HIS A 106 -4.83 9.05 -9.80
CA HIS A 106 -5.38 10.42 -9.78
C HIS A 106 -4.28 11.46 -9.48
N TYR A 107 -3.38 11.16 -8.53
CA TYR A 107 -2.24 12.03 -8.22
C TYR A 107 -1.35 12.25 -9.43
N LEU A 108 -0.99 11.18 -10.16
CA LEU A 108 -0.20 11.28 -11.38
C LEU A 108 -0.93 12.05 -12.49
N ALA A 109 -2.22 11.75 -12.72
CA ALA A 109 -3.02 12.44 -13.71
C ALA A 109 -3.14 13.95 -13.43
N LYS A 110 -3.28 14.37 -12.16
CA LYS A 110 -3.26 15.78 -11.75
C LYS A 110 -1.94 16.48 -12.08
N ASN A 111 -0.84 15.76 -12.03
CA ASN A 111 0.49 16.25 -12.37
C ASN A 111 0.82 16.08 -13.86
N HIS A 112 -0.13 15.62 -14.68
CA HIS A 112 0.01 15.43 -16.13
C HIS A 112 1.12 14.47 -16.53
N VAL A 113 1.41 13.46 -15.70
CA VAL A 113 2.40 12.41 -15.96
C VAL A 113 1.75 11.04 -15.95
N LYS A 114 2.31 10.12 -16.70
CA LYS A 114 1.86 8.74 -16.82
C LYS A 114 2.79 7.80 -16.06
N PHE A 115 2.34 6.57 -15.79
CA PHE A 115 3.12 5.57 -15.06
C PHE A 115 4.47 5.24 -15.70
N GLU A 116 4.57 5.32 -17.01
CA GLU A 116 5.79 5.07 -17.79
C GLU A 116 6.77 6.25 -17.83
N ASP A 117 6.38 7.44 -17.36
CA ASP A 117 7.20 8.63 -17.41
C ASP A 117 8.22 8.67 -16.25
N LYS A 118 9.44 9.05 -16.54
CA LYS A 118 10.48 9.22 -15.50
C LYS A 118 10.12 10.30 -14.48
N GLU A 119 9.41 11.32 -14.92
CA GLU A 119 8.88 12.39 -14.09
C GLU A 119 7.89 11.83 -13.06
N ALA A 120 7.08 10.82 -13.43
CA ALA A 120 6.20 10.14 -12.49
C ALA A 120 6.99 9.36 -11.42
N TRP A 121 8.06 8.69 -11.80
CA TRP A 121 8.92 7.97 -10.85
C TRP A 121 9.56 8.91 -9.84
N GLN A 122 10.03 10.10 -10.30
CA GLN A 122 10.57 11.12 -9.40
C GLN A 122 9.48 11.73 -8.50
N LEU A 123 8.27 11.96 -9.03
CA LEU A 123 7.13 12.42 -8.23
C LEU A 123 6.76 11.41 -7.13
N VAL A 124 6.74 10.12 -7.46
CA VAL A 124 6.46 9.05 -6.48
C VAL A 124 7.60 8.91 -5.48
N HIS A 125 8.86 9.14 -5.89
CA HIS A 125 9.99 9.20 -4.96
C HIS A 125 9.78 10.28 -3.90
N ASP A 126 9.47 11.50 -4.34
CA ASP A 126 9.27 12.64 -3.45
C ASP A 126 8.05 12.45 -2.53
N LEU A 127 6.96 11.90 -3.08
CA LEU A 127 5.76 11.53 -2.32
C LEU A 127 6.07 10.47 -1.25
N SER A 128 6.76 9.40 -1.63
CA SER A 128 7.05 8.29 -0.71
C SER A 128 8.08 8.66 0.34
N GLU A 129 9.04 9.54 0.00
CA GLU A 129 9.97 10.12 0.95
C GLU A 129 9.23 10.93 2.02
N ALA A 130 8.37 11.88 1.60
CA ALA A 130 7.57 12.70 2.50
C ALA A 130 6.70 11.82 3.42
N PHE A 131 6.02 10.85 2.82
CA PHE A 131 5.12 9.93 3.51
C PHE A 131 5.84 9.17 4.63
N GLN A 132 6.93 8.48 4.32
CA GLN A 132 7.68 7.73 5.34
C GLN A 132 8.34 8.62 6.38
N TYR A 133 8.87 9.77 5.96
CA TYR A 133 9.44 10.76 6.86
C TYR A 133 8.43 11.23 7.90
N TYR A 134 7.22 11.60 7.47
CA TYR A 134 6.17 12.08 8.37
C TYR A 134 5.57 10.96 9.23
N LEU A 135 5.46 9.74 8.74
CA LEU A 135 5.06 8.58 9.57
C LEU A 135 6.06 8.34 10.71
N LEU A 136 7.37 8.34 10.41
CA LEU A 136 8.42 8.18 11.43
C LEU A 136 8.41 9.36 12.41
N LYS A 137 8.24 10.59 11.93
CA LYS A 137 8.14 11.79 12.77
C LYS A 137 6.95 11.70 13.72
N ALA A 138 5.78 11.27 13.24
CA ALA A 138 4.58 11.08 14.06
C ALA A 138 4.77 9.99 15.13
N SER A 139 5.37 8.86 14.75
CA SER A 139 5.68 7.78 15.70
C SER A 139 6.71 8.20 16.75
N ASN A 140 7.71 8.98 16.37
CA ASN A 140 8.72 9.52 17.30
C ASN A 140 8.07 10.51 18.28
N LYS A 141 7.20 11.40 17.82
CA LYS A 141 6.43 12.31 18.67
C LYS A 141 5.56 11.55 19.68
N LEU A 142 4.88 10.48 19.25
CA LEU A 142 4.14 9.62 20.17
C LEU A 142 5.04 8.86 21.15
N ALA A 143 6.25 8.49 20.76
CA ALA A 143 7.21 7.89 21.68
C ALA A 143 7.70 8.89 22.75
N GLU A 144 7.85 10.16 22.40
CA GLU A 144 8.13 11.22 23.37
C GLU A 144 6.97 11.40 24.38
N GLU A 145 5.73 11.31 23.91
CA GLU A 145 4.52 11.48 24.73
C GLU A 145 4.21 10.25 25.62
N ARG A 146 4.40 9.02 25.10
CA ARG A 146 3.88 7.77 25.68
C ARG A 146 4.94 6.67 25.90
N GLY A 147 6.19 6.93 25.55
CA GLY A 147 7.27 5.94 25.52
C GLY A 147 7.31 5.14 24.22
N ALA A 148 8.50 4.62 23.91
CA ALA A 148 8.69 3.72 22.77
C ALA A 148 7.93 2.40 22.98
N CYS A 149 7.66 1.65 21.90
CA CYS A 149 7.06 0.33 22.02
C CYS A 149 7.99 -0.63 22.77
N GLU A 150 7.42 -1.64 23.44
CA GLU A 150 8.16 -2.60 24.27
C GLU A 150 9.30 -3.28 23.46
N TYR A 151 9.00 -3.67 22.20
CA TYR A 151 9.97 -4.33 21.32
C TYR A 151 10.80 -3.37 20.46
N TYR A 152 10.89 -2.08 20.84
CA TYR A 152 11.71 -1.11 20.11
C TYR A 152 13.15 -1.59 19.92
N ASN A 153 13.77 -2.17 20.95
CA ASN A 153 15.14 -2.70 20.89
C ASN A 153 15.31 -3.92 19.96
N ARG A 154 14.21 -4.53 19.52
CA ARG A 154 14.18 -5.59 18.50
C ARG A 154 14.03 -5.03 17.08
N THR A 155 14.05 -3.72 16.92
CA THR A 155 14.02 -3.04 15.62
C THR A 155 15.40 -2.51 15.23
N LYS A 156 15.64 -2.39 13.92
CA LYS A 156 16.83 -1.71 13.37
C LYS A 156 16.80 -0.20 13.66
N TYR A 157 15.62 0.35 13.88
CA TYR A 157 15.46 1.76 14.30
C TYR A 157 16.20 2.07 15.60
N SER A 158 16.29 1.10 16.53
CA SER A 158 17.06 1.26 17.77
C SER A 158 18.57 1.37 17.53
N GLU A 159 19.04 1.00 16.35
CA GLU A 159 20.44 1.14 15.90
C GLU A 159 20.60 2.36 14.97
N GLY A 160 19.54 3.14 14.79
CA GLY A 160 19.55 4.30 13.92
C GLY A 160 19.50 3.95 12.42
N ILE A 161 19.17 2.71 12.07
CA ILE A 161 19.04 2.28 10.68
C ILE A 161 17.61 2.54 10.21
N LEU A 162 17.45 3.35 9.16
CA LEU A 162 16.18 3.75 8.58
C LEU A 162 16.01 3.12 7.19
N PRO A 163 14.79 3.13 6.58
CA PRO A 163 14.60 2.55 5.24
C PRO A 163 15.55 3.11 4.17
N ILE A 164 15.90 4.39 4.27
CA ILE A 164 16.84 5.07 3.36
C ILE A 164 18.28 4.52 3.41
N ASP A 165 18.61 3.64 4.36
CA ASP A 165 19.95 3.08 4.53
C ASP A 165 20.07 1.65 3.97
N THR A 166 18.94 1.01 3.59
CA THR A 166 18.92 -0.44 3.29
C THR A 166 18.21 -0.81 1.99
N TYR A 167 17.79 0.18 1.20
CA TYR A 167 17.14 -0.05 -0.09
C TYR A 167 18.12 -0.56 -1.16
N LYS A 168 17.61 -1.01 -2.30
CA LYS A 168 18.42 -1.41 -3.45
C LYS A 168 18.99 -0.20 -4.18
N GLU A 169 20.32 -0.07 -4.23
CA GLU A 169 21.03 1.06 -4.85
C GLU A 169 20.78 1.17 -6.38
N GLU A 170 20.34 0.09 -7.03
CA GLU A 170 19.93 0.10 -8.42
C GLU A 170 18.82 1.14 -8.71
N LEU A 171 18.01 1.49 -7.71
CA LEU A 171 16.98 2.52 -7.83
C LEU A 171 17.54 3.91 -8.12
N ASP A 172 18.78 4.18 -7.71
CA ASP A 172 19.45 5.45 -7.97
C ASP A 172 19.78 5.67 -9.46
N ASN A 173 19.63 4.63 -10.29
CA ASN A 173 19.75 4.76 -11.74
C ASN A 173 18.44 5.25 -12.40
N ILE A 174 17.30 5.17 -11.72
CA ILE A 174 16.00 5.59 -12.26
C ILE A 174 15.45 6.85 -11.62
N VAL A 175 15.82 7.14 -10.36
CA VAL A 175 15.43 8.36 -9.63
C VAL A 175 16.65 8.99 -8.96
N GLY A 176 16.59 10.29 -8.65
CA GLY A 176 17.67 10.99 -7.97
C GLY A 176 17.95 10.45 -6.57
N LYS A 177 19.22 10.46 -6.17
CA LYS A 177 19.64 10.08 -4.79
C LYS A 177 19.29 11.14 -3.73
N LYS A 178 19.05 12.39 -4.15
CA LYS A 178 18.89 13.50 -3.22
C LYS A 178 17.58 13.40 -2.47
N LEU A 179 17.69 13.34 -1.15
CA LEU A 179 16.57 13.42 -0.23
C LEU A 179 16.24 14.89 0.08
N LYS A 180 14.95 15.19 0.28
CA LYS A 180 14.43 16.55 0.50
C LYS A 180 14.28 16.89 1.96
N TYR A 181 14.04 15.89 2.83
CA TYR A 181 13.74 16.07 4.24
C TYR A 181 14.98 15.92 5.13
N ASP A 182 14.94 16.45 6.35
CA ASP A 182 16.04 16.40 7.32
C ASP A 182 16.06 15.06 8.09
N TRP A 183 16.47 14.02 7.39
CA TRP A 183 16.64 12.68 7.96
C TRP A 183 17.69 12.63 9.08
N THR A 184 18.64 13.57 9.10
CA THR A 184 19.69 13.61 10.14
C THR A 184 19.09 14.02 11.49
N THR A 185 18.30 15.09 11.52
CA THR A 185 17.59 15.51 12.73
C THR A 185 16.57 14.47 13.19
N LEU A 186 15.79 13.88 12.26
CA LEU A 186 14.83 12.84 12.57
C LEU A 186 15.53 11.61 13.21
N ARG A 187 16.62 11.14 12.63
CA ARG A 187 17.44 10.01 13.18
C ARG A 187 17.92 10.30 14.58
N LYS A 188 18.41 11.52 14.84
CA LYS A 188 18.84 11.94 16.18
C LYS A 188 17.68 11.90 17.18
N ASN A 189 16.52 12.40 16.81
CA ASN A 189 15.33 12.41 17.66
C ASN A 189 14.83 10.99 17.94
N ILE A 190 14.85 10.11 16.95
CA ILE A 190 14.55 8.67 17.12
C ILE A 190 15.54 8.02 18.09
N GLY A 191 16.82 8.36 18.01
CA GLY A 191 17.83 7.89 18.97
C GLY A 191 17.60 8.35 20.40
N THR A 192 16.92 9.51 20.59
CA THR A 192 16.63 10.08 21.91
C THR A 192 15.35 9.51 22.53
N HIS A 193 14.25 9.44 21.76
CA HIS A 193 12.91 9.09 22.27
C HIS A 193 12.45 7.70 21.82
N GLY A 194 13.10 7.10 20.82
CA GLY A 194 12.66 5.87 20.18
C GLY A 194 11.50 6.09 19.21
N LEU A 195 10.81 4.98 18.88
CA LEU A 195 9.56 4.99 18.10
C LEU A 195 8.46 4.27 18.87
N ARG A 196 7.24 4.81 18.80
CA ARG A 196 6.06 4.19 19.39
C ARG A 196 5.64 2.91 18.64
N HIS A 197 6.05 2.77 17.39
CA HIS A 197 5.67 1.68 16.48
C HIS A 197 6.92 1.00 15.91
N SER A 198 6.93 -0.33 15.87
CA SER A 198 8.06 -1.11 15.33
C SER A 198 8.17 -1.05 13.81
N THR A 199 7.06 -0.71 13.14
CA THR A 199 6.94 -0.51 11.70
C THR A 199 5.72 0.36 11.39
N LEU A 200 5.68 1.05 10.26
CA LEU A 200 4.69 2.09 9.99
C LEU A 200 4.01 1.99 8.63
N SER A 201 4.73 1.66 7.57
CA SER A 201 4.20 1.69 6.20
C SER A 201 4.07 0.30 5.58
N ALA A 202 2.93 0.07 4.95
CA ALA A 202 2.64 -1.07 4.10
C ALA A 202 1.64 -0.64 3.03
N GLN A 203 1.75 -1.16 1.81
CA GLN A 203 0.80 -0.83 0.76
C GLN A 203 -0.12 -2.00 0.48
N MET A 204 -1.33 -1.91 1.00
CA MET A 204 -2.38 -2.90 0.84
C MET A 204 -3.17 -2.72 -0.47
N PRO A 205 -3.86 -3.76 -0.97
CA PRO A 205 -4.95 -3.59 -1.92
C PRO A 205 -6.10 -2.85 -1.19
N SER A 206 -6.58 -1.75 -1.78
CA SER A 206 -7.49 -0.83 -1.06
C SER A 206 -8.79 -0.58 -1.83
N GLU A 207 -9.34 -1.59 -2.49
CA GLU A 207 -10.47 -1.43 -3.39
C GLU A 207 -11.68 -0.80 -2.71
N SER A 208 -12.16 -1.38 -1.59
CA SER A 208 -13.33 -0.86 -0.88
C SER A 208 -13.09 0.54 -0.29
N SER A 209 -11.93 0.77 0.32
CA SER A 209 -11.55 2.09 0.86
C SER A 209 -11.46 3.14 -0.23
N SER A 210 -10.96 2.77 -1.40
CA SER A 210 -10.89 3.69 -2.56
C SER A 210 -12.28 4.08 -3.07
N VAL A 211 -13.23 3.12 -3.13
CA VAL A 211 -14.60 3.40 -3.53
C VAL A 211 -15.28 4.37 -2.55
N VAL A 212 -15.16 4.12 -1.24
CA VAL A 212 -15.75 4.99 -0.20
C VAL A 212 -15.18 6.39 -0.27
N SER A 213 -13.89 6.53 -0.58
CA SER A 213 -13.18 7.82 -0.64
C SER A 213 -13.26 8.49 -2.02
N ASN A 214 -13.97 7.90 -2.98
CA ASN A 214 -13.98 8.33 -4.39
C ASN A 214 -12.55 8.53 -4.95
N ALA A 215 -11.66 7.60 -4.64
CA ALA A 215 -10.28 7.57 -5.11
C ALA A 215 -10.08 6.50 -6.19
N THR A 216 -9.02 6.61 -6.98
CA THR A 216 -8.56 5.47 -7.79
C THR A 216 -8.02 4.37 -6.88
N ASN A 217 -8.15 3.12 -7.29
CA ASN A 217 -7.79 1.96 -6.47
C ASN A 217 -6.30 1.94 -6.13
N GLY A 218 -5.98 2.08 -4.85
CA GLY A 218 -4.62 1.93 -4.35
C GLY A 218 -3.58 2.73 -5.15
N ILE A 219 -2.59 1.99 -5.63
CA ILE A 219 -1.47 2.50 -6.42
C ILE A 219 -1.54 2.07 -7.90
N GLU A 220 -2.60 1.38 -8.31
CA GLU A 220 -2.72 0.83 -9.65
C GLU A 220 -3.32 1.82 -10.65
N PRO A 221 -2.97 1.69 -11.94
CA PRO A 221 -3.73 2.31 -13.01
C PRO A 221 -5.18 1.77 -13.00
N PRO A 222 -6.20 2.62 -13.22
CA PRO A 222 -7.56 2.14 -13.37
C PRO A 222 -7.72 1.25 -14.60
N ARG A 223 -8.55 0.22 -14.50
CA ARG A 223 -8.85 -0.70 -15.62
C ARG A 223 -9.61 -0.01 -16.75
N GLY A 224 -10.39 1.01 -16.40
CA GLY A 224 -11.17 1.84 -17.31
C GLY A 224 -11.58 3.13 -16.60
N TYR A 225 -12.17 4.07 -17.33
CA TYR A 225 -12.66 5.33 -16.75
C TYR A 225 -13.87 5.13 -15.85
N LEU A 226 -14.66 4.08 -16.12
CA LEU A 226 -15.80 3.66 -15.33
C LEU A 226 -15.53 2.26 -14.79
N SER A 227 -15.59 2.09 -13.48
CA SER A 227 -15.57 0.78 -12.83
C SER A 227 -16.94 0.44 -12.26
N VAL A 228 -17.32 -0.83 -12.35
CA VAL A 228 -18.58 -1.34 -11.82
C VAL A 228 -18.28 -2.46 -10.84
N LYS A 229 -18.49 -2.19 -9.54
CA LYS A 229 -18.37 -3.22 -8.51
C LYS A 229 -19.75 -3.81 -8.24
N LYS A 230 -19.89 -5.12 -8.42
CA LYS A 230 -21.12 -5.84 -8.06
C LYS A 230 -21.14 -6.05 -6.55
N SER A 231 -22.21 -5.67 -5.87
CA SER A 231 -22.43 -5.95 -4.46
C SER A 231 -23.78 -6.64 -4.24
N LYS A 232 -24.01 -7.24 -3.09
CA LYS A 232 -25.32 -7.81 -2.72
C LYS A 232 -26.47 -6.78 -2.76
N LYS A 233 -26.13 -5.48 -2.61
CA LYS A 233 -27.08 -4.35 -2.66
C LYS A 233 -27.22 -3.73 -4.05
N GLY A 234 -26.57 -4.29 -5.07
CA GLY A 234 -26.59 -3.81 -6.46
C GLY A 234 -25.22 -3.32 -6.96
N PRO A 235 -25.10 -2.97 -8.24
CA PRO A 235 -23.85 -2.50 -8.81
C PRO A 235 -23.53 -1.08 -8.35
N LEU A 236 -22.29 -0.89 -7.88
CA LEU A 236 -21.72 0.42 -7.60
C LEU A 236 -20.91 0.86 -8.82
N LYS A 237 -21.29 1.98 -9.41
CA LYS A 237 -20.55 2.60 -10.53
C LYS A 237 -19.66 3.72 -9.99
N GLN A 238 -18.38 3.71 -10.35
CA GLN A 238 -17.43 4.75 -9.99
C GLN A 238 -16.69 5.23 -11.23
N ILE A 239 -16.71 6.53 -11.47
CA ILE A 239 -15.94 7.18 -12.52
C ILE A 239 -14.63 7.69 -11.91
N VAL A 240 -13.52 7.60 -12.63
CA VAL A 240 -12.24 8.14 -12.18
C VAL A 240 -12.37 9.62 -11.79
N PRO A 241 -11.76 10.06 -10.68
CA PRO A 241 -11.88 11.44 -10.22
C PRO A 241 -11.51 12.47 -11.29
N GLN A 242 -12.28 13.56 -11.36
CA GLN A 242 -12.08 14.66 -12.32
C GLN A 242 -12.03 14.22 -13.79
N TYR A 243 -12.78 13.17 -14.16
CA TYR A 243 -12.81 12.57 -15.49
C TYR A 243 -12.82 13.60 -16.63
N GLN A 244 -13.73 14.59 -16.59
CA GLN A 244 -13.88 15.59 -17.66
C GLN A 244 -12.59 16.41 -17.90
N LYS A 245 -11.78 16.62 -16.86
CA LYS A 245 -10.55 17.41 -16.94
C LYS A 245 -9.32 16.55 -17.20
N LEU A 246 -9.29 15.35 -16.66
CA LEU A 246 -8.08 14.54 -16.56
C LEU A 246 -8.11 13.25 -17.40
N LYS A 247 -9.17 12.95 -18.14
CA LYS A 247 -9.30 11.70 -18.91
C LYS A 247 -8.07 11.38 -19.78
N ASN A 248 -7.50 12.38 -20.43
CA ASN A 248 -6.35 12.21 -21.32
C ASN A 248 -5.00 12.07 -20.58
N HIS A 249 -5.00 12.28 -19.27
CA HIS A 249 -3.81 12.19 -18.41
C HIS A 249 -3.78 10.91 -17.57
N TYR A 250 -4.90 10.16 -17.50
CA TYR A 250 -4.90 8.85 -16.88
C TYR A 250 -4.19 7.82 -17.75
N THR A 251 -3.36 6.99 -17.13
CA THR A 251 -2.93 5.71 -17.70
C THR A 251 -4.00 4.68 -17.37
N LEU A 252 -4.51 3.97 -18.37
CA LEU A 252 -5.38 2.80 -18.15
C LEU A 252 -4.52 1.54 -18.09
N LEU A 253 -4.90 0.60 -17.22
CA LEU A 253 -4.11 -0.61 -16.93
C LEU A 253 -3.81 -1.42 -18.18
N TRP A 254 -4.82 -1.61 -19.04
CA TRP A 254 -4.71 -2.45 -20.22
C TRP A 254 -4.08 -1.75 -21.44
N ASP A 255 -3.88 -0.43 -21.35
CA ASP A 255 -3.23 0.38 -22.39
C ASP A 255 -1.72 0.55 -22.13
N MET A 256 -1.24 0.14 -20.95
CA MET A 256 0.20 0.21 -20.67
C MET A 256 0.98 -0.69 -21.64
N PRO A 257 2.07 -0.17 -22.26
CA PRO A 257 2.87 -0.95 -23.22
C PRO A 257 3.66 -2.08 -22.55
N SER A 258 3.90 -1.99 -21.25
CA SER A 258 4.60 -3.00 -20.44
C SER A 258 4.38 -2.74 -18.96
N ASN A 259 4.79 -3.68 -18.10
CA ASN A 259 4.78 -3.47 -16.64
C ASN A 259 5.92 -2.57 -16.15
N GLU A 260 6.87 -2.15 -16.98
CA GLU A 260 8.08 -1.46 -16.55
C GLU A 260 7.80 -0.19 -15.75
N GLY A 261 6.87 0.65 -16.20
CA GLY A 261 6.50 1.88 -15.51
C GLY A 261 5.94 1.60 -14.10
N TYR A 262 5.04 0.63 -13.99
CA TYR A 262 4.47 0.23 -12.71
C TYR A 262 5.51 -0.46 -11.81
N ILE A 263 6.37 -1.33 -12.36
CA ILE A 263 7.47 -1.96 -11.62
C ILE A 263 8.39 -0.90 -11.01
N ASN A 264 8.75 0.12 -11.77
CA ASN A 264 9.62 1.20 -11.30
C ASN A 264 8.94 2.03 -10.22
N ILE A 265 7.65 2.35 -10.33
CA ILE A 265 6.88 3.06 -9.31
C ILE A 265 6.88 2.28 -8.00
N VAL A 266 6.53 0.99 -8.03
CA VAL A 266 6.50 0.16 -6.82
C VAL A 266 7.90 0.01 -6.21
N ALA A 267 8.93 -0.14 -7.04
CA ALA A 267 10.31 -0.20 -6.57
C ALA A 267 10.75 1.09 -5.86
N VAL A 268 10.39 2.24 -6.43
CA VAL A 268 10.66 3.55 -5.83
C VAL A 268 9.92 3.74 -4.52
N MET A 269 8.66 3.31 -4.43
CA MET A 269 7.91 3.28 -3.17
C MET A 269 8.62 2.39 -2.14
N GLN A 270 9.05 1.18 -2.55
CA GLN A 270 9.69 0.23 -1.66
C GLN A 270 10.99 0.76 -1.05
N LYS A 271 11.67 1.72 -1.67
CA LYS A 271 12.83 2.42 -1.09
C LYS A 271 12.53 2.99 0.30
N PHE A 272 11.31 3.45 0.51
CA PHE A 272 10.89 4.14 1.72
C PHE A 272 10.00 3.29 2.64
N PHE A 273 9.21 2.37 2.08
CA PHE A 273 8.28 1.53 2.85
C PHE A 273 9.01 0.47 3.67
N ASP A 274 8.74 0.43 4.96
CA ASP A 274 9.40 -0.50 5.89
C ASP A 274 8.82 -1.92 5.87
N GLN A 275 7.53 -2.11 5.52
CA GLN A 275 6.97 -3.40 5.16
C GLN A 275 6.92 -3.58 3.63
N ALA A 276 6.07 -4.44 3.12
CA ALA A 276 5.97 -4.75 1.69
C ALA A 276 4.85 -3.97 0.98
N ILE A 277 4.76 -4.19 -0.30
CA ILE A 277 3.79 -3.58 -1.21
C ILE A 277 3.09 -4.71 -1.97
N SER A 278 1.75 -4.75 -1.97
CA SER A 278 0.93 -5.66 -2.76
C SER A 278 0.99 -5.26 -4.24
N GLY A 279 2.15 -5.47 -4.88
CA GLY A 279 2.36 -5.13 -6.29
C GLY A 279 1.84 -6.22 -7.21
N ASN A 280 1.21 -5.84 -8.31
CA ASN A 280 0.65 -6.76 -9.30
C ASN A 280 1.38 -6.65 -10.63
N TRP A 281 1.42 -7.74 -11.40
CA TRP A 281 1.72 -7.69 -12.82
C TRP A 281 0.43 -7.77 -13.62
N SER A 282 0.38 -7.04 -14.72
CA SER A 282 -0.81 -7.03 -15.58
C SER A 282 -0.40 -7.19 -17.03
N TYR A 283 -1.00 -8.16 -17.71
CA TYR A 283 -0.68 -8.50 -19.09
C TYR A 283 -1.93 -8.40 -19.96
N ASN A 284 -1.81 -7.67 -21.06
CA ASN A 284 -2.82 -7.64 -22.11
C ASN A 284 -2.35 -8.51 -23.28
N PRO A 285 -2.89 -9.73 -23.45
CA PRO A 285 -2.48 -10.64 -24.52
C PRO A 285 -2.65 -10.04 -25.92
N THR A 286 -3.64 -9.15 -26.12
CA THR A 286 -3.90 -8.56 -27.43
C THR A 286 -2.76 -7.68 -27.97
N GLN A 287 -1.82 -7.30 -27.09
CA GLN A 287 -0.60 -6.56 -27.47
C GLN A 287 0.51 -7.46 -28.01
N PHE A 288 0.31 -8.79 -28.00
CA PHE A 288 1.32 -9.78 -28.41
C PHE A 288 0.84 -10.61 -29.60
N PRO A 289 1.78 -11.15 -30.42
CA PRO A 289 1.42 -12.06 -31.51
C PRO A 289 0.58 -13.25 -31.01
N ASN A 290 -0.43 -13.62 -31.78
CA ASN A 290 -1.37 -14.71 -31.48
C ASN A 290 -2.17 -14.52 -30.17
N ASN A 291 -2.19 -13.32 -29.59
CA ASN A 291 -2.76 -13.04 -28.27
C ASN A 291 -2.15 -13.92 -27.16
N GLU A 292 -0.85 -14.17 -27.25
CA GLU A 292 -0.11 -14.98 -26.28
C GLU A 292 1.03 -14.16 -25.65
N VAL A 293 1.05 -14.04 -24.32
CA VAL A 293 2.13 -13.36 -23.60
C VAL A 293 3.37 -14.25 -23.58
N PRO A 294 4.51 -13.82 -24.18
CA PRO A 294 5.71 -14.63 -24.17
C PRO A 294 6.24 -14.87 -22.75
N MET A 295 6.63 -16.10 -22.43
CA MET A 295 7.23 -16.44 -21.14
C MET A 295 8.47 -15.59 -20.83
N SER A 296 9.23 -15.20 -21.86
CA SER A 296 10.41 -14.32 -21.71
C SER A 296 10.06 -12.94 -21.16
N VAL A 297 8.87 -12.39 -21.48
CA VAL A 297 8.39 -11.13 -20.94
C VAL A 297 8.08 -11.28 -19.45
N MET A 298 7.34 -12.32 -19.08
CA MET A 298 7.01 -12.61 -17.69
C MET A 298 8.25 -12.86 -16.83
N MET A 299 9.21 -13.62 -17.36
CA MET A 299 10.49 -13.86 -16.68
C MET A 299 11.33 -12.59 -16.53
N LYS A 300 11.34 -11.72 -17.54
CA LYS A 300 12.00 -10.41 -17.46
C LYS A 300 11.39 -9.56 -16.35
N ASP A 301 10.07 -9.48 -16.27
CA ASP A 301 9.37 -8.71 -15.26
C ASP A 301 9.67 -9.26 -13.84
N LEU A 302 9.60 -10.58 -13.66
CA LEU A 302 9.94 -11.24 -12.40
C LEU A 302 11.37 -10.92 -11.96
N LEU A 303 12.35 -11.06 -12.85
CA LEU A 303 13.75 -10.80 -12.53
C LEU A 303 14.00 -9.30 -12.28
N THR A 304 13.29 -8.44 -12.98
CA THR A 304 13.37 -6.98 -12.79
C THR A 304 12.82 -6.59 -11.43
N THR A 305 11.66 -7.11 -11.03
CA THR A 305 11.09 -6.82 -9.70
C THR A 305 12.03 -7.25 -8.58
N TYR A 306 12.64 -8.42 -8.69
CA TYR A 306 13.63 -8.88 -7.73
C TYR A 306 14.86 -7.95 -7.70
N LYS A 307 15.43 -7.65 -8.86
CA LYS A 307 16.60 -6.76 -8.97
C LYS A 307 16.34 -5.38 -8.37
N MET A 308 15.14 -4.83 -8.59
CA MET A 308 14.74 -3.50 -8.13
C MET A 308 14.28 -3.46 -6.67
N GLY A 309 14.33 -4.60 -5.95
CA GLY A 309 14.13 -4.62 -4.51
C GLY A 309 12.69 -4.82 -4.03
N TRP A 310 11.76 -5.24 -4.90
CA TRP A 310 10.43 -5.63 -4.42
C TRP A 310 10.54 -6.72 -3.37
N LYS A 311 9.82 -6.56 -2.26
CA LYS A 311 9.75 -7.58 -1.21
C LYS A 311 8.79 -8.69 -1.56
N THR A 312 7.67 -8.32 -2.18
CA THR A 312 6.59 -9.25 -2.51
C THR A 312 5.97 -8.92 -3.86
N SER A 313 5.29 -9.92 -4.47
CA SER A 313 4.42 -9.74 -5.63
C SER A 313 3.12 -10.48 -5.36
N TYR A 314 1.99 -9.84 -5.62
CA TYR A 314 0.66 -10.31 -5.22
C TYR A 314 -0.03 -11.05 -6.37
N TYR A 315 -0.73 -10.37 -7.26
CA TYR A 315 -1.42 -10.98 -8.39
C TYR A 315 -0.66 -10.85 -9.70
N GLN A 316 -0.92 -11.81 -10.59
CA GLN A 316 -0.69 -11.68 -12.02
C GLN A 316 -2.06 -11.59 -12.71
N ASN A 317 -2.40 -10.41 -13.21
CA ASN A 317 -3.63 -10.17 -13.94
C ASN A 317 -3.41 -10.41 -15.43
N THR A 318 -4.41 -10.98 -16.09
CA THR A 318 -4.43 -11.12 -17.55
C THR A 318 -5.75 -10.55 -18.06
N TYR A 319 -5.67 -9.67 -19.07
CA TYR A 319 -6.86 -9.12 -19.69
C TYR A 319 -7.62 -10.19 -20.45
N ASP A 320 -8.89 -10.37 -20.11
CA ASP A 320 -9.80 -11.27 -20.81
C ASP A 320 -10.71 -10.47 -21.72
N TYR A 321 -10.27 -10.26 -22.95
CA TYR A 321 -11.01 -9.54 -23.98
C TYR A 321 -12.29 -10.24 -24.43
N LYS A 322 -12.53 -11.50 -24.00
CA LYS A 322 -13.73 -12.28 -24.38
C LYS A 322 -14.88 -12.15 -23.39
N THR A 323 -14.59 -11.80 -22.15
CA THR A 323 -15.56 -11.89 -21.05
C THR A 323 -15.64 -10.64 -20.17
N ASP A 324 -14.87 -9.58 -20.45
CA ASP A 324 -14.88 -8.37 -19.62
C ASP A 324 -16.14 -7.52 -19.89
N PRO A 325 -17.14 -7.54 -18.98
CA PRO A 325 -18.34 -6.73 -19.13
C PRO A 325 -18.11 -5.23 -18.87
N SER A 326 -16.89 -4.79 -18.55
CA SER A 326 -16.54 -3.38 -18.37
C SER A 326 -16.29 -2.65 -19.69
N GLU A 327 -16.22 -3.38 -20.80
CA GLU A 327 -16.19 -2.83 -22.18
C GLU A 327 -17.59 -2.60 -22.75
N VAL A 328 -18.51 -2.10 -21.96
CA VAL A 328 -19.67 -1.43 -22.56
C VAL A 328 -19.18 -0.03 -22.91
N ASP A 329 -18.94 0.20 -24.19
CA ASP A 329 -18.70 1.49 -24.83
C ASP A 329 -19.92 2.42 -24.70
N ASP A 330 -20.37 2.65 -23.47
CA ASP A 330 -21.34 3.70 -23.20
C ASP A 330 -20.60 4.90 -22.63
N GLU A 331 -20.46 5.95 -23.43
CA GLU A 331 -20.18 7.27 -22.88
C GLU A 331 -21.15 7.51 -21.72
N PRO A 332 -20.65 7.89 -20.52
CA PRO A 332 -21.52 8.06 -19.37
C PRO A 332 -22.54 9.17 -19.63
N THR A 333 -23.78 8.77 -19.92
CA THR A 333 -24.93 9.68 -19.87
C THR A 333 -25.11 10.08 -18.41
N ILE A 334 -24.85 11.34 -18.12
CA ILE A 334 -25.07 11.96 -16.80
C ILE A 334 -26.58 12.11 -16.64
N GLU A 335 -27.24 11.11 -16.06
CA GLU A 335 -28.60 11.28 -15.55
C GLU A 335 -28.54 11.96 -14.18
N ALA A 336 -29.45 12.89 -13.95
CA ALA A 336 -29.58 13.72 -12.76
C ALA A 336 -29.76 12.90 -11.47
N PRO A 337 -29.45 13.45 -10.29
CA PRO A 337 -29.40 12.71 -9.04
C PRO A 337 -30.76 12.19 -8.60
N LEU A 338 -30.81 10.88 -8.32
CA LEU A 338 -31.98 10.26 -7.67
C LEU A 338 -32.08 10.75 -6.23
N THR A 339 -33.23 11.32 -5.90
CA THR A 339 -33.61 11.76 -4.55
C THR A 339 -33.65 10.59 -3.57
N THR A 340 -33.00 10.79 -2.43
CA THR A 340 -32.94 9.88 -1.30
C THR A 340 -34.33 9.64 -0.67
N GLN A 341 -34.75 8.39 -0.58
CA GLN A 341 -35.67 7.94 0.46
C GLN A 341 -35.00 6.82 1.25
N ASN A 342 -34.84 7.09 2.55
CA ASN A 342 -34.29 6.15 3.52
C ASN A 342 -35.50 5.46 4.25
N PRO A 343 -35.54 4.14 4.36
CA PRO A 343 -36.21 3.52 5.48
C PRO A 343 -35.24 2.62 6.28
N TYR A 344 -35.15 2.88 7.57
CA TYR A 344 -34.54 2.03 8.58
C TYR A 344 -35.07 0.59 8.50
N VAL A 345 -34.15 -0.38 8.41
CA VAL A 345 -34.40 -1.80 8.67
C VAL A 345 -33.37 -2.28 9.68
N THR A 346 -33.86 -2.89 10.75
CA THR A 346 -33.10 -3.52 11.83
C THR A 346 -32.31 -4.73 11.33
N PRO A 347 -31.11 -5.01 11.85
CA PRO A 347 -30.31 -6.15 11.42
C PRO A 347 -30.78 -7.44 12.10
N GLU A 348 -31.01 -8.49 11.32
CA GLU A 348 -30.97 -9.87 11.79
C GLU A 348 -29.54 -10.39 11.61
N GLU A 349 -29.02 -11.00 12.67
CA GLU A 349 -27.68 -11.60 12.72
C GLU A 349 -27.61 -12.82 11.79
N ASN A 350 -26.68 -12.79 10.83
CA ASN A 350 -26.21 -13.98 10.15
C ASN A 350 -24.68 -13.87 10.00
N GLU A 351 -23.98 -14.91 10.41
CA GLU A 351 -22.55 -15.11 10.25
C GLU A 351 -22.16 -14.98 8.76
N GLU A 352 -21.39 -13.98 8.43
CA GLU A 352 -20.95 -13.74 7.05
C GLU A 352 -19.46 -13.98 6.90
N GLU A 353 -19.12 -14.87 5.97
CA GLU A 353 -17.75 -15.07 5.45
C GLU A 353 -17.22 -13.77 4.83
N CYS A 354 -15.97 -13.48 5.09
CA CYS A 354 -15.28 -12.26 4.65
C CYS A 354 -15.11 -12.26 3.11
N GLU A 355 -15.99 -11.55 2.39
CA GLU A 355 -15.95 -11.42 0.92
C GLU A 355 -14.72 -10.65 0.36
N ALA A 356 -13.89 -10.04 1.21
CA ALA A 356 -12.69 -9.35 0.74
C ALA A 356 -11.61 -10.27 0.15
N CYS A 357 -11.77 -11.59 0.35
CA CYS A 357 -10.85 -12.62 -0.12
C CYS A 357 -11.36 -13.40 -1.34
N ALA A 358 -12.54 -13.08 -1.87
CA ALA A 358 -13.18 -13.81 -2.97
C ALA A 358 -13.25 -12.94 -4.25
N ILE A 359 -12.07 -12.58 -4.80
CA ILE A 359 -11.91 -12.17 -6.20
C ILE A 359 -10.61 -12.75 -6.73
#